data_9cb7700cd14960b61eae78429f309a94
#
_entry.id   9cb7700cd14960b61eae78429f309a94
#
_cell.length_a   1.000
_cell.length_b   1.000
_cell.length_c   1.000
_cell.angle_alpha   90.00
_cell.angle_beta   90.00
_cell.angle_gamma   90.00
#
_symmetry.space_group_name_H-M   'P 1'
#
loop_
_entity.id
_entity.type
_entity.pdbx_description
1 polymer ?
#
loop_
_entity_poly.entity_id
_entity_poly.type
_entity_poly.pdbx_seq_one_letter_code
_entity_poly.pdbx_strand_id
1 'polypeptide(L)'
;KTNKDMKFRQLIDITVVDYPEQSQRFKVVYLFLSHEFNQRMILSYFITENEVISSLTSIFPSANWMEREVFDMYGVNFKDHPDLRRILTDYGFEGHPLRKDFPLTGHTEVRYNEEQKKVIKEPVKLEQNYRNFDYESPWEGTKYIKEQTDENDKKN
;
A
#
# COMPACT_ATOMS: atom_id res chain seq x y z
N LYS A 1 -14.36 -3.29 19.29
CA LYS A 1 -14.68 -2.04 20.03
C LYS A 1 -15.48 -2.31 21.31
N THR A 2 -16.47 -3.17 21.26
CA THR A 2 -17.40 -3.47 22.38
C THR A 2 -16.93 -4.57 23.33
N ASN A 3 -15.91 -5.36 22.95
CA ASN A 3 -15.38 -6.42 23.81
C ASN A 3 -14.78 -5.80 25.09
N LYS A 4 -15.27 -6.25 26.26
CA LYS A 4 -14.87 -5.72 27.57
C LYS A 4 -13.44 -6.08 27.96
N ASP A 5 -12.92 -7.19 27.42
CA ASP A 5 -11.60 -7.71 27.75
C ASP A 5 -10.48 -7.10 26.91
N MET A 6 -10.81 -6.57 25.71
CA MET A 6 -9.81 -6.06 24.78
C MET A 6 -9.87 -4.55 24.60
N LYS A 7 -11.07 -3.96 24.57
CA LYS A 7 -11.34 -2.51 24.50
C LYS A 7 -10.51 -1.73 23.44
N PHE A 8 -10.35 -2.29 22.25
CA PHE A 8 -9.74 -1.58 21.13
C PHE A 8 -10.69 -0.50 20.61
N ARG A 9 -10.53 0.71 21.11
CA ARG A 9 -11.39 1.85 20.78
C ARG A 9 -10.90 2.71 19.65
N GLN A 10 -9.61 2.63 19.32
CA GLN A 10 -9.00 3.39 18.24
C GLN A 10 -8.53 2.47 17.13
N LEU A 11 -8.91 2.79 15.90
CA LEU A 11 -8.28 2.34 14.69
C LEU A 11 -7.19 3.37 14.37
N ILE A 12 -5.92 2.92 14.35
CA ILE A 12 -4.76 3.78 14.10
C ILE A 12 -4.58 3.97 12.62
N ASP A 13 -4.59 2.85 11.86
CA ASP A 13 -4.31 2.85 10.44
C ASP A 13 -4.88 1.63 9.74
N ILE A 14 -5.07 1.75 8.42
CA ILE A 14 -5.37 0.67 7.49
C ILE A 14 -4.40 0.81 6.33
N THR A 15 -3.63 -0.24 6.06
CA THR A 15 -2.71 -0.25 4.92
C THR A 15 -2.74 -1.57 4.18
N VAL A 16 -2.12 -1.61 3.00
CA VAL A 16 -2.05 -2.79 2.15
C VAL A 16 -0.61 -3.04 1.73
N VAL A 17 -0.24 -4.31 1.66
CA VAL A 17 1.02 -4.74 1.05
C VAL A 17 0.69 -5.56 -0.18
N ASP A 18 1.31 -5.21 -1.31
CA ASP A 18 1.11 -5.86 -2.59
C ASP A 18 2.14 -6.97 -2.80
N TYR A 19 1.67 -8.20 -3.06
CA TYR A 19 2.45 -9.38 -3.40
C TYR A 19 2.03 -9.91 -4.77
N PRO A 20 2.51 -9.34 -5.87
CA PRO A 20 2.01 -9.63 -7.22
C PRO A 20 2.17 -11.09 -7.65
N GLU A 21 3.10 -11.83 -7.04
CA GLU A 21 3.36 -13.23 -7.35
C GLU A 21 2.43 -14.22 -6.61
N GLN A 22 1.62 -13.72 -5.66
CA GLN A 22 0.72 -14.57 -4.89
C GLN A 22 -0.70 -14.54 -5.47
N SER A 23 -1.41 -15.68 -5.37
CA SER A 23 -2.82 -15.78 -5.76
C SER A 23 -3.72 -14.85 -4.95
N GLN A 24 -3.45 -14.71 -3.66
CA GLN A 24 -4.01 -13.69 -2.79
C GLN A 24 -3.05 -12.51 -2.74
N ARG A 25 -3.19 -11.63 -3.71
CA ARG A 25 -2.25 -10.57 -4.01
C ARG A 25 -2.07 -9.56 -2.89
N PHE A 26 -3.16 -9.15 -2.25
CA PHE A 26 -3.13 -8.05 -1.28
C PHE A 26 -3.21 -8.56 0.16
N LYS A 27 -2.26 -8.15 0.99
CA LYS A 27 -2.32 -8.31 2.44
C LYS A 27 -2.84 -7.03 3.05
N VAL A 28 -4.08 -7.04 3.50
CA VAL A 28 -4.69 -5.90 4.21
C VAL A 28 -4.30 -5.97 5.68
N VAL A 29 -3.86 -4.84 6.23
CA VAL A 29 -3.36 -4.73 7.60
C VAL A 29 -4.11 -3.63 8.33
N TYR A 30 -4.66 -3.95 9.48
CA TYR A 30 -5.36 -3.04 10.37
C TYR A 30 -4.59 -2.89 11.67
N LEU A 31 -4.39 -1.66 12.12
CA LEU A 31 -3.70 -1.33 13.35
C LEU A 31 -4.68 -0.77 14.38
N PHE A 32 -4.80 -1.44 15.51
CA PHE A 32 -5.70 -1.03 16.58
C PHE A 32 -4.95 -0.69 17.86
N LEU A 33 -5.53 0.21 18.66
CA LEU A 33 -5.02 0.61 19.96
C LEU A 33 -6.11 0.52 21.04
N SER A 34 -5.75 -0.11 22.15
CA SER A 34 -6.48 -0.05 23.40
C SER A 34 -5.75 0.91 24.36
N HIS A 35 -6.37 2.05 24.64
CA HIS A 35 -5.83 3.03 25.59
C HIS A 35 -5.87 2.53 27.04
N GLU A 36 -6.91 1.77 27.39
CA GLU A 36 -7.08 1.29 28.76
C GLU A 36 -6.01 0.26 29.17
N PHE A 37 -5.65 -0.62 28.22
CA PHE A 37 -4.65 -1.67 28.47
C PHE A 37 -3.26 -1.34 27.90
N ASN A 38 -3.11 -0.18 27.25
CA ASN A 38 -1.89 0.21 26.55
C ASN A 38 -1.37 -0.89 25.60
N GLN A 39 -2.29 -1.50 24.84
CA GLN A 39 -2.00 -2.60 23.93
C GLN A 39 -2.28 -2.22 22.50
N ARG A 40 -1.42 -2.68 21.60
CA ARG A 40 -1.61 -2.58 20.16
C ARG A 40 -1.91 -3.96 19.58
N MET A 41 -2.77 -3.99 18.59
CA MET A 41 -3.10 -5.21 17.85
C MET A 41 -2.94 -4.94 16.36
N ILE A 42 -2.28 -5.86 15.68
CA ILE A 42 -2.20 -5.91 14.23
C ILE A 42 -3.08 -7.05 13.75
N LEU A 43 -4.09 -6.73 12.99
CA LEU A 43 -4.92 -7.72 12.31
C LEU A 43 -4.57 -7.68 10.83
N SER A 44 -4.23 -8.81 10.24
CA SER A 44 -3.97 -8.87 8.80
C SER A 44 -4.59 -10.11 8.18
N TYR A 45 -4.99 -9.99 6.92
CA TYR A 45 -5.47 -11.09 6.09
C TYR A 45 -5.19 -10.83 4.62
N PHE A 46 -5.15 -11.91 3.85
CA PHE A 46 -4.90 -11.84 2.42
C PHE A 46 -6.21 -11.86 1.65
N ILE A 47 -6.25 -11.10 0.56
CA ILE A 47 -7.37 -11.03 -0.38
C ILE A 47 -6.88 -11.16 -1.82
N THR A 48 -7.76 -11.60 -2.69
CA THR A 48 -7.54 -11.56 -4.14
C THR A 48 -7.79 -10.15 -4.69
N GLU A 49 -7.33 -9.87 -5.89
CA GLU A 49 -7.44 -8.53 -6.50
C GLU A 49 -8.91 -8.04 -6.66
N ASN A 50 -9.83 -8.96 -6.91
CA ASN A 50 -11.25 -8.64 -7.14
C ASN A 50 -12.13 -8.82 -5.90
N GLU A 51 -11.54 -9.16 -4.77
CA GLU A 51 -12.29 -9.37 -3.54
C GLU A 51 -12.70 -8.04 -2.93
N VAL A 52 -13.95 -7.99 -2.45
CA VAL A 52 -14.52 -6.82 -1.79
C VAL A 52 -14.61 -7.10 -0.30
N ILE A 53 -14.06 -6.22 0.51
CA ILE A 53 -14.04 -6.36 1.97
C ILE A 53 -15.05 -5.43 2.64
N SER A 54 -15.55 -5.81 3.80
CA SER A 54 -16.51 -4.96 4.53
C SER A 54 -15.84 -3.74 5.12
N SER A 55 -16.47 -2.57 4.95
CA SER A 55 -16.02 -1.31 5.55
C SER A 55 -16.13 -1.35 7.07
N LEU A 56 -15.18 -0.72 7.74
CA LEU A 56 -15.20 -0.50 9.18
C LEU A 56 -15.76 0.87 9.59
N THR A 57 -16.23 1.68 8.65
CA THR A 57 -16.72 3.04 8.92
C THR A 57 -17.85 3.11 9.93
N SER A 58 -18.74 2.10 9.97
CA SER A 58 -19.82 1.99 10.98
C SER A 58 -19.30 1.81 12.41
N ILE A 59 -18.09 1.24 12.55
CA ILE A 59 -17.48 0.98 13.87
C ILE A 59 -16.47 2.08 14.22
N PHE A 60 -15.62 2.44 13.26
CA PHE A 60 -14.56 3.44 13.39
C PHE A 60 -14.73 4.52 12.31
N PRO A 61 -15.23 5.71 12.64
CA PRO A 61 -15.39 6.79 11.65
C PRO A 61 -14.08 7.19 10.96
N SER A 62 -12.92 7.03 11.62
CA SER A 62 -11.60 7.27 11.03
C SER A 62 -11.30 6.36 9.84
N ALA A 63 -11.91 5.17 9.76
CA ALA A 63 -11.74 4.24 8.65
C ALA A 63 -12.14 4.85 7.30
N ASN A 64 -13.06 5.83 7.28
CA ASN A 64 -13.52 6.46 6.04
C ASN A 64 -12.37 6.98 5.18
N TRP A 65 -11.43 7.70 5.77
CA TRP A 65 -10.29 8.26 5.05
C TRP A 65 -9.24 7.21 4.70
N MET A 66 -8.98 6.30 5.63
CA MET A 66 -7.98 5.23 5.47
C MET A 66 -8.40 4.23 4.39
N GLU A 67 -9.69 3.85 4.34
CA GLU A 67 -10.23 2.96 3.32
C GLU A 67 -10.22 3.62 1.93
N ARG A 68 -10.48 4.93 1.84
CA ARG A 68 -10.35 5.68 0.60
C ARG A 68 -8.91 5.75 0.11
N GLU A 69 -7.95 5.91 1.02
CA GLU A 69 -6.51 5.85 0.67
C GLU A 69 -6.13 4.48 0.11
N VAL A 70 -6.55 3.41 0.79
CA VAL A 70 -6.31 2.03 0.32
C VAL A 70 -6.97 1.79 -1.04
N PHE A 71 -8.18 2.25 -1.24
CA PHE A 71 -8.85 2.18 -2.53
C PHE A 71 -8.08 2.94 -3.60
N ASP A 72 -7.67 4.17 -3.33
CA ASP A 72 -6.98 5.02 -4.30
C ASP A 72 -5.60 4.44 -4.69
N MET A 73 -4.82 4.01 -3.70
CA MET A 73 -3.44 3.57 -3.89
C MET A 73 -3.31 2.13 -4.41
N TYR A 74 -4.22 1.23 -4.02
CA TYR A 74 -4.15 -0.21 -4.34
C TYR A 74 -5.33 -0.74 -5.14
N GLY A 75 -6.47 -0.04 -5.15
CA GLY A 75 -7.68 -0.47 -5.83
C GLY A 75 -8.51 -1.51 -5.07
N VAL A 76 -8.32 -1.62 -3.76
CA VAL A 76 -9.14 -2.51 -2.90
C VAL A 76 -10.51 -1.88 -2.67
N ASN A 77 -11.57 -2.64 -2.94
CA ASN A 77 -12.94 -2.16 -2.78
C ASN A 77 -13.50 -2.50 -1.40
N PHE A 78 -14.26 -1.55 -0.84
CA PHE A 78 -14.89 -1.68 0.47
C PHE A 78 -16.41 -1.65 0.34
N LYS A 79 -17.08 -2.76 0.72
CA LYS A 79 -18.53 -2.86 0.77
C LYS A 79 -19.08 -2.01 1.92
N ASP A 80 -20.20 -1.35 1.67
CA ASP A 80 -20.91 -0.49 2.64
C ASP A 80 -20.12 0.74 3.10
N HIS A 81 -19.08 1.14 2.33
CA HIS A 81 -18.42 2.42 2.54
C HIS A 81 -19.32 3.57 2.05
N PRO A 82 -19.53 4.63 2.85
CA PRO A 82 -20.50 5.67 2.52
C PRO A 82 -20.12 6.52 1.30
N ASP A 83 -18.82 6.68 1.01
CA ASP A 83 -18.32 7.52 -0.09
C ASP A 83 -16.92 7.05 -0.53
N LEU A 84 -16.86 5.94 -1.26
CA LEU A 84 -15.60 5.35 -1.74
C LEU A 84 -15.15 6.05 -3.02
N ARG A 85 -14.38 7.10 -2.89
CA ARG A 85 -13.79 7.87 -4.00
C ARG A 85 -12.30 8.12 -3.75
N ARG A 86 -11.56 8.42 -4.82
CA ARG A 86 -10.13 8.77 -4.73
C ARG A 86 -9.90 9.97 -3.81
N ILE A 87 -8.74 10.04 -3.16
CA ILE A 87 -8.40 11.05 -2.17
C ILE A 87 -7.02 11.67 -2.36
N LEU A 88 -6.03 10.89 -2.81
CA LEU A 88 -4.64 11.33 -2.95
C LEU A 88 -4.24 11.59 -4.39
N THR A 89 -4.83 10.86 -5.34
CA THR A 89 -4.54 11.06 -6.77
C THR A 89 -5.38 12.18 -7.35
N ASP A 90 -4.89 12.77 -8.44
CA ASP A 90 -5.58 13.83 -9.17
C ASP A 90 -6.86 13.32 -9.86
N TYR A 91 -7.77 14.25 -10.21
CA TYR A 91 -8.97 13.92 -10.98
C TYR A 91 -8.63 13.29 -12.32
N GLY A 92 -9.28 12.16 -12.62
CA GLY A 92 -9.02 11.42 -13.85
C GLY A 92 -7.68 10.68 -13.87
N PHE A 93 -7.05 10.45 -12.72
CA PHE A 93 -5.87 9.59 -12.61
C PHE A 93 -6.26 8.14 -12.87
N GLU A 94 -5.48 7.47 -13.73
CA GLU A 94 -5.70 6.07 -14.09
C GLU A 94 -4.66 5.18 -13.40
N GLY A 95 -5.12 4.05 -12.84
CA GLY A 95 -4.30 3.10 -12.11
C GLY A 95 -4.21 3.34 -10.61
N HIS A 96 -3.34 2.59 -9.95
CA HIS A 96 -3.14 2.56 -8.51
C HIS A 96 -1.65 2.62 -8.18
N PRO A 97 -1.14 3.79 -7.73
CA PRO A 97 0.31 4.07 -7.71
C PRO A 97 1.16 3.21 -6.79
N LEU A 98 0.57 2.60 -5.74
CA LEU A 98 1.32 1.76 -4.82
C LEU A 98 1.32 0.27 -5.17
N ARG A 99 0.65 -0.11 -6.25
CA ARG A 99 0.81 -1.46 -6.82
C ARG A 99 2.21 -1.63 -7.38
N LYS A 100 2.81 -2.81 -7.17
CA LYS A 100 4.18 -3.09 -7.63
C LYS A 100 4.33 -3.12 -9.16
N ASP A 101 3.25 -3.39 -9.87
CA ASP A 101 3.17 -3.37 -11.33
C ASP A 101 2.92 -1.97 -11.92
N PHE A 102 2.67 -0.96 -11.07
CA PHE A 102 2.55 0.43 -11.52
C PHE A 102 3.94 1.05 -11.69
N PRO A 103 4.24 1.71 -12.83
CA PRO A 103 5.57 2.30 -13.06
C PRO A 103 5.86 3.43 -12.08
N LEU A 104 7.08 3.46 -11.53
CA LEU A 104 7.51 4.44 -10.54
C LEU A 104 7.37 5.89 -11.03
N THR A 105 7.62 6.13 -12.30
CA THR A 105 7.51 7.47 -12.93
C THR A 105 6.08 7.82 -13.35
N GLY A 106 5.14 6.86 -13.26
CA GLY A 106 3.79 7.03 -13.81
C GLY A 106 3.76 7.02 -15.33
N HIS A 107 2.59 7.29 -15.90
CA HIS A 107 2.36 7.35 -17.34
C HIS A 107 2.28 8.78 -17.88
N THR A 108 1.84 9.70 -17.02
CA THR A 108 1.63 11.10 -17.39
C THR A 108 2.26 12.02 -16.36
N GLU A 109 2.76 13.14 -16.82
CA GLU A 109 3.23 14.24 -15.97
C GLU A 109 2.35 15.48 -16.15
N VAL A 110 2.41 16.34 -15.17
CA VAL A 110 1.60 17.57 -15.13
C VAL A 110 2.54 18.75 -15.14
N ARG A 111 2.37 19.64 -16.12
CA ARG A 111 3.19 20.83 -16.29
C ARG A 111 2.33 22.08 -16.51
N TYR A 112 2.78 23.20 -15.97
CA TYR A 112 2.17 24.48 -16.29
C TYR A 112 2.68 24.97 -17.66
N ASN A 113 1.76 25.26 -18.57
CA ASN A 113 2.05 25.85 -19.86
C ASN A 113 1.82 27.36 -19.79
N GLU A 114 2.89 28.14 -19.95
CA GLU A 114 2.84 29.61 -19.85
C GLU A 114 2.08 30.27 -21.00
N GLU A 115 2.16 29.70 -22.21
CA GLU A 115 1.45 30.25 -23.38
C GLU A 115 -0.06 30.08 -23.25
N GLN A 116 -0.50 28.91 -22.77
CA GLN A 116 -1.91 28.59 -22.57
C GLN A 116 -2.43 29.05 -21.20
N LYS A 117 -1.54 29.47 -20.28
CA LYS A 117 -1.84 29.85 -18.89
C LYS A 117 -2.66 28.81 -18.14
N LYS A 118 -2.37 27.53 -18.36
CA LYS A 118 -3.07 26.41 -17.73
C LYS A 118 -2.15 25.22 -17.49
N VAL A 119 -2.57 24.36 -16.58
CA VAL A 119 -1.95 23.07 -16.33
C VAL A 119 -2.34 22.10 -17.42
N ILE A 120 -1.36 21.46 -18.04
CA ILE A 120 -1.54 20.43 -19.07
C ILE A 120 -0.99 19.10 -18.60
N LYS A 121 -1.64 18.02 -19.04
CA LYS A 121 -1.17 16.65 -18.85
C LYS A 121 -0.50 16.20 -20.14
N GLU A 122 0.71 15.67 -20.02
CA GLU A 122 1.47 15.14 -21.15
C GLU A 122 2.08 13.79 -20.76
N PRO A 123 2.41 12.92 -21.73
CA PRO A 123 3.12 11.67 -21.43
C PRO A 123 4.47 11.97 -20.79
N VAL A 124 4.86 11.13 -19.82
CA VAL A 124 6.15 11.27 -19.13
C VAL A 124 7.29 11.20 -20.14
N LYS A 125 8.13 12.23 -20.15
CA LYS A 125 9.33 12.33 -20.98
C LYS A 125 10.51 12.69 -20.12
N LEU A 126 11.27 11.66 -19.71
CA LEU A 126 12.44 11.84 -18.85
C LEU A 126 13.61 12.36 -19.69
N GLU A 127 14.30 13.41 -19.23
CA GLU A 127 15.53 13.91 -19.81
C GLU A 127 16.67 12.91 -19.67
N GLN A 128 16.66 12.16 -18.55
CA GLN A 128 17.59 11.06 -18.29
C GLN A 128 16.82 9.75 -18.14
N ASN A 129 17.30 8.69 -18.79
CA ASN A 129 16.72 7.36 -18.61
C ASN A 129 16.72 6.96 -17.13
N TYR A 130 15.62 6.34 -16.71
CA TYR A 130 15.54 5.79 -15.37
C TYR A 130 16.66 4.75 -15.15
N ARG A 131 17.47 4.97 -14.11
CA ARG A 131 18.58 4.07 -13.78
C ARG A 131 18.14 3.09 -12.70
N ASN A 132 18.30 1.81 -12.99
CA ASN A 132 18.11 0.76 -11.99
C ASN A 132 19.44 0.55 -11.27
N PHE A 133 19.44 0.75 -9.95
CA PHE A 133 20.60 0.51 -9.11
C PHE A 133 20.39 -0.76 -8.33
N ASP A 134 21.42 -1.62 -8.34
CA ASP A 134 21.52 -2.70 -7.37
C ASP A 134 22.18 -2.12 -6.11
N TYR A 135 21.40 -2.06 -5.03
CA TYR A 135 21.88 -1.55 -3.74
C TYR A 135 22.52 -2.64 -2.88
N GLU A 136 22.54 -3.88 -3.37
CA GLU A 136 23.20 -4.96 -2.66
C GLU A 136 24.73 -4.73 -2.72
N SER A 137 25.34 -4.63 -1.54
CA SER A 137 26.81 -4.61 -1.45
C SER A 137 27.35 -6.00 -1.83
N PRO A 138 28.24 -6.13 -2.81
CA PRO A 138 28.84 -7.43 -3.13
C PRO A 138 29.69 -7.99 -1.97
N TRP A 139 30.02 -7.15 -0.98
CA TRP A 139 30.83 -7.50 0.18
C TRP A 139 30.00 -7.90 1.40
N GLU A 140 28.74 -7.46 1.48
CA GLU A 140 27.84 -7.64 2.63
C GLU A 140 26.48 -8.21 2.25
N GLY A 141 26.30 -8.68 1.03
CA GLY A 141 25.03 -9.19 0.53
C GLY A 141 24.53 -10.39 1.32
N THR A 142 23.25 -10.40 1.65
CA THR A 142 22.58 -11.49 2.35
C THR A 142 22.69 -12.85 1.64
N LYS A 143 22.94 -12.85 0.34
CA LYS A 143 23.21 -14.05 -0.47
C LYS A 143 24.51 -14.73 -0.08
N TYR A 144 25.57 -13.95 0.13
CA TYR A 144 26.88 -14.46 0.53
C TYR A 144 26.84 -15.14 1.90
N ILE A 145 26.10 -14.57 2.84
CA ILE A 145 25.93 -15.14 4.19
C ILE A 145 25.12 -16.44 4.14
N LYS A 146 24.06 -16.51 3.31
CA LYS A 146 23.24 -17.73 3.14
C LYS A 146 24.02 -18.87 2.50
N GLU A 147 24.84 -18.60 1.49
CA GLU A 147 25.67 -19.62 0.84
C GLU A 147 26.70 -20.23 1.81
N GLN A 148 27.28 -19.42 2.69
CA GLN A 148 28.23 -19.90 3.73
C GLN A 148 27.51 -20.73 4.81
N THR A 149 26.27 -20.40 5.17
CA THR A 149 25.49 -21.16 6.17
C THR A 149 25.11 -22.52 5.61
N ASP A 150 24.63 -22.56 4.36
CA ASP A 150 24.24 -23.79 3.69
C ASP A 150 25.41 -24.76 3.43
N GLU A 151 26.62 -24.25 3.24
CA GLU A 151 27.84 -25.07 3.12
C GLU A 151 28.31 -25.65 4.46
N ASN A 152 28.10 -24.92 5.55
CA ASN A 152 28.46 -25.40 6.89
C ASN A 152 27.49 -26.46 7.42
N ASP A 153 26.19 -26.33 7.10
CA ASP A 153 25.16 -27.29 7.46
C ASP A 153 25.28 -28.61 6.67
N LYS A 154 25.92 -28.60 5.51
CA LYS A 154 26.20 -29.82 4.71
C LYS A 154 27.47 -30.57 5.14
N LYS A 155 28.30 -29.98 6.02
CA LYS A 155 29.56 -30.56 6.51
C LYS A 155 29.46 -31.16 7.92
N ASN A 156 28.29 -31.04 8.56
CA ASN A 156 27.95 -31.68 9.84
C ASN A 156 26.90 -32.75 9.62
#